data_5061cc09859648aeec5d780dc7cf21a8
#
_entry.id   5061cc09859648aeec5d780dc7cf21a8
#
_cell.length_a   1.000
_cell.length_b   1.000
_cell.length_c   1.000
_cell.angle_alpha   90.00
_cell.angle_beta   90.00
_cell.angle_gamma   90.00
#
_symmetry.space_group_name_H-M   'P 1'
#
loop_
_entity.id
_entity.type
_entity.pdbx_description
1 polymer ?
#
loop_
_entity_poly.entity_id
_entity_poly.type
_entity_poly.pdbx_seq_one_letter_code
_entity_poly.pdbx_strand_id
1 'polypeptide(L)' 'MKREFYVLIEQDEDGFFVGEVPRLRGCYAQGRSMDELLRNIREVIELCLEEQPPAGEWPEFVGVQRVLV' A
#
# COMPACT_ATOMS: atom_id res chain seq x y z
N MET A 1 -11.54 -7.88 -14.24
CA MET A 1 -10.63 -6.78 -14.61
C MET A 1 -9.60 -6.57 -13.51
N LYS A 2 -8.33 -6.53 -13.87
CA LYS A 2 -7.27 -6.31 -12.90
C LYS A 2 -7.09 -4.83 -12.64
N ARG A 3 -6.82 -4.49 -11.39
CA ARG A 3 -6.51 -3.13 -10.98
C ARG A 3 -5.08 -3.07 -10.53
N GLU A 4 -4.44 -1.94 -10.74
CA GLU A 4 -3.07 -1.73 -10.32
C GLU A 4 -3.03 -0.76 -9.14
N PHE A 5 -2.23 -1.12 -8.16
CA PHE A 5 -1.99 -0.26 -7.01
C PHE A 5 -0.51 -0.14 -6.76
N TYR A 6 -0.06 1.06 -6.46
CA TYR A 6 1.30 1.28 -6.04
C TYR A 6 1.40 1.11 -4.54
N VAL A 7 2.45 0.46 -4.11
CA VAL A 7 2.71 0.23 -2.70
C VAL A 7 4.00 0.96 -2.34
N LEU A 8 3.93 1.84 -1.35
CA LEU A 8 5.12 2.51 -0.84
C LEU A 8 5.71 1.62 0.23
N ILE A 9 6.98 1.27 0.08
CA ILE A 9 7.62 0.30 0.95
C ILE A 9 8.77 0.93 1.72
N GLU A 10 8.76 0.72 3.03
CA GLU A 10 9.82 1.18 3.91
C GLU A 10 10.27 0.01 4.76
N GLN A 11 11.46 0.11 5.32
CA GLN A 11 11.96 -0.87 6.26
C GLN A 11 12.12 -0.18 7.61
N ASP A 12 11.52 -0.77 8.65
CA ASP A 12 11.59 -0.16 9.97
C ASP A 12 12.89 -0.55 10.71
N GLU A 13 13.05 -0.04 11.92
CA GLU A 13 14.26 -0.25 12.71
C GLU A 13 14.52 -1.72 13.03
N ASP A 14 13.48 -2.52 13.09
CA ASP A 14 13.58 -3.94 13.42
C ASP A 14 13.77 -4.82 12.19
N GLY A 15 13.84 -4.20 11.03
CA GLY A 15 14.04 -4.93 9.79
C GLY A 15 12.78 -5.41 9.11
N PHE A 16 11.61 -5.05 9.63
CA PHE A 16 10.35 -5.40 8.97
C PHE A 16 10.11 -4.47 7.77
N PHE A 17 9.61 -5.05 6.71
CA PHE A 17 9.15 -4.25 5.57
C PHE A 17 7.72 -3.83 5.82
N VAL A 18 7.45 -2.55 5.64
CA VAL A 18 6.13 -1.97 5.85
C VAL A 18 5.65 -1.39 4.53
N GLY A 19 4.45 -1.74 4.13
CA GLY A 19 3.88 -1.25 2.88
C GLY A 19 2.60 -0.45 3.14
N GLU A 20 2.41 0.57 2.33
CA GLU A 20 1.21 1.38 2.36
C GLU A 20 0.71 1.60 0.95
N VAL A 21 -0.60 1.51 0.76
CA VAL A 21 -1.23 1.81 -0.53
C VAL A 21 -1.87 3.19 -0.43
N PRO A 22 -1.26 4.22 -1.06
CA PRO A 22 -1.74 5.60 -0.89
C PRO A 22 -3.17 5.83 -1.35
N ARG A 23 -3.63 5.09 -2.35
CA ARG A 23 -4.99 5.28 -2.88
C ARG A 23 -6.09 4.76 -1.97
N LEU A 24 -5.74 3.87 -1.06
CA LEU A 24 -6.73 3.24 -0.17
C LEU A 24 -6.46 3.65 1.27
N ARG A 25 -7.48 4.15 1.95
CA ARG A 25 -7.33 4.57 3.34
C ARG A 25 -7.12 3.37 4.25
N GLY A 26 -6.14 3.50 5.15
CA GLY A 26 -5.88 2.46 6.12
C GLY A 26 -5.35 1.16 5.55
N CYS A 27 -4.81 1.20 4.35
CA CYS A 27 -4.31 0.00 3.68
C CYS A 27 -2.81 -0.14 3.93
N TYR A 28 -2.47 -0.87 4.99
CA TYR A 28 -1.10 -1.10 5.41
C TYR A 28 -0.86 -2.58 5.64
N ALA A 29 0.38 -3.00 5.47
CA ALA A 29 0.78 -4.35 5.82
C ALA A 29 2.26 -4.34 6.16
N GLN A 30 2.73 -5.42 6.77
CA GLN A 30 4.15 -5.59 7.03
C GLN A 30 4.53 -7.03 6.83
N GLY A 31 5.82 -7.28 6.71
CA GLY A 31 6.35 -8.62 6.56
C GLY A 31 7.83 -8.63 6.87
N ARG A 32 8.34 -9.82 7.15
CA ARG A 32 9.76 -10.00 7.45
C ARG A 32 10.62 -10.05 6.19
N SER A 33 9.99 -10.28 5.06
CA SER A 33 10.64 -10.29 3.76
C SER A 33 9.76 -9.55 2.78
N MET A 34 10.33 -9.21 1.62
CA MET A 34 9.55 -8.56 0.58
C MET A 34 8.41 -9.46 0.10
N ASP A 35 8.69 -10.75 -0.07
CA ASP A 35 7.66 -11.69 -0.51
C ASP A 35 6.50 -11.78 0.49
N GLU A 36 6.82 -11.82 1.77
CA GLU A 36 5.80 -11.86 2.81
C GLU A 36 4.98 -10.57 2.81
N LEU A 37 5.66 -9.42 2.70
CA LEU A 37 4.95 -8.15 2.63
C LEU A 37 3.99 -8.11 1.45
N LEU A 38 4.43 -8.52 0.27
CA LEU A 38 3.60 -8.45 -0.92
C LEU A 38 2.38 -9.36 -0.83
N ARG A 39 2.53 -10.53 -0.22
CA ARG A 39 1.38 -11.40 0.03
C ARG A 39 0.40 -10.75 0.99
N ASN A 40 0.92 -10.20 2.07
CA ASN A 40 0.08 -9.59 3.10
C ASN A 40 -0.63 -8.35 2.57
N ILE A 41 0.07 -7.50 1.82
CA ILE A 41 -0.56 -6.28 1.30
C ILE A 41 -1.64 -6.61 0.28
N ARG A 42 -1.47 -7.68 -0.48
CA ARG A 42 -2.49 -8.10 -1.44
C ARG A 42 -3.79 -8.44 -0.72
N GLU A 43 -3.71 -9.19 0.37
CA GLU A 43 -4.90 -9.52 1.15
C GLU A 43 -5.55 -8.29 1.74
N VAL A 44 -4.73 -7.37 2.24
CA VAL A 44 -5.25 -6.13 2.82
C VAL A 44 -5.92 -5.27 1.75
N ILE A 45 -5.34 -5.20 0.56
CA ILE A 45 -5.95 -4.48 -0.55
C ILE A 45 -7.34 -5.05 -0.86
N GLU A 46 -7.45 -6.36 -0.93
CA GLU A 46 -8.74 -6.98 -1.21
C GLU A 46 -9.79 -6.65 -0.15
N LEU A 47 -9.39 -6.65 1.12
CA LEU A 47 -10.29 -6.27 2.20
C LEU A 47 -10.65 -4.79 2.13
N CYS A 48 -9.68 -3.93 1.86
CA CYS A 48 -9.94 -2.49 1.75
C CYS A 48 -10.87 -2.16 0.60
N LEU A 49 -10.76 -2.88 -0.51
CA LEU A 49 -11.64 -2.65 -1.66
C LEU A 49 -13.11 -2.93 -1.33
N GLU A 50 -13.37 -3.85 -0.43
CA GLU A 50 -14.74 -4.16 -0.03
C GLU A 50 -15.36 -3.04 0.80
N GLU A 51 -14.54 -2.23 1.47
CA GLU A 51 -15.01 -1.20 2.39
C GLU A 51 -14.84 0.23 1.85
N GLN A 52 -14.13 0.40 0.74
CA GLN A 52 -13.88 1.73 0.19
C GLN A 52 -15.07 2.25 -0.60
N PRO A 53 -15.21 3.58 -0.68
CA PRO A 53 -16.26 4.17 -1.51
C PRO A 53 -15.99 3.91 -3.00
N PRO A 54 -16.93 4.23 -3.88
CA PRO A 54 -16.72 4.10 -5.32
C PRO A 54 -15.44 4.77 -5.78
N ALA A 55 -14.85 4.24 -6.85
CA ALA A 55 -13.55 4.67 -7.35
C ALA A 55 -13.41 6.18 -7.56
N GLY A 56 -14.48 6.86 -7.88
CA GLY A 56 -14.43 8.32 -8.09
C GLY A 56 -14.12 9.12 -6.83
N GLU A 57 -14.21 8.51 -5.65
CA GLU A 57 -13.94 9.18 -4.40
C GLU A 57 -12.57 8.86 -3.81
N TRP A 58 -11.78 8.05 -4.52
CA TRP A 58 -10.45 7.70 -4.04
C TRP A 58 -9.45 8.80 -4.34
N PRO A 59 -8.43 8.96 -3.48
CA PRO A 59 -7.33 9.86 -3.82
C PRO A 59 -6.63 9.37 -5.07
N GLU A 60 -6.15 10.29 -5.87
CA GLU A 60 -5.39 9.93 -7.05
C GLU A 60 -3.91 9.87 -6.69
N PHE A 61 -3.28 8.74 -6.96
CA PHE A 61 -1.85 8.61 -6.77
C PHE A 61 -1.13 9.34 -7.89
N VAL A 62 -0.30 10.29 -7.53
CA VAL A 62 0.45 11.08 -8.52
C VAL A 62 1.88 10.59 -8.65
N GLY A 63 2.54 10.36 -7.55
CA GLY A 63 3.93 9.91 -7.61
C GLY A 63 4.67 10.07 -6.30
N VAL A 64 5.94 9.81 -6.36
CA VAL A 64 6.85 9.94 -5.22
C VAL A 64 7.92 10.95 -5.60
N GLN A 65 8.15 11.92 -4.73
CA GLN A 65 9.12 12.98 -4.98
C GLN A 65 10.16 13.01 -3.88
N ARG A 66 11.42 13.06 -4.27
CA ARG A 66 12.53 13.20 -3.34
C ARG A 66 12.76 14.69 -3.11
N VAL A 67 12.84 15.08 -1.85
CA VAL A 67 13.07 16.48 -1.48
C VAL A 67 14.28 16.54 -0.57
N LEU A 68 15.20 17.40 -0.91
CA LEU A 68 16.39 17.65 -0.11
C LEU A 68 16.15 18.86 0.79
N VAL A 69 16.45 18.69 2.05
CA VAL A 69 16.31 19.78 3.03
C VAL A 69 17.61 19.99 3.78
#